data_5127ddbb78b0e63152bd6c8a1f9181c4
#
_entry.id   5127ddbb78b0e63152bd6c8a1f9181c4
#
_cell.length_a   1.000
_cell.length_b   1.000
_cell.length_c   1.000
_cell.angle_alpha   90.00
_cell.angle_beta   90.00
_cell.angle_gamma   90.00
#
_symmetry.space_group_name_H-M   'P 1'
#
loop_
_entity.id
_entity.type
_entity.pdbx_description
1 polymer ?
#
loop_
_entity_poly.entity_id
_entity_poly.type
_entity_poly.pdbx_seq_one_letter_code
_entity_poly.pdbx_strand_id
1 'polypeptide(L)'
;MFQEDRLCSQLTAVQNVTLVLPGSAEQYKEQIIKDFQQLGMDAAALALPAARLSGGQKRRTALLRALWAASDTLLLDEPFTGMDPDTLAAAAALLRERRGEKPVLLATHDREAIRLLGWPVVELENA
;
A
#
# COMPACT_ATOMS: atom_id res chain seq x y z
N MET A 1 4.50 4.28 -6.22
CA MET A 1 4.73 2.86 -5.89
C MET A 1 5.11 2.13 -7.17
N PHE A 2 6.21 1.45 -7.14
CA PHE A 2 6.71 0.69 -8.29
C PHE A 2 6.14 -0.72 -8.32
N GLN A 3 6.27 -1.41 -9.44
CA GLN A 3 5.92 -2.83 -9.56
C GLN A 3 6.79 -3.69 -8.63
N GLU A 4 8.05 -3.33 -8.44
CA GLU A 4 8.92 -3.88 -7.41
C GLU A 4 8.73 -3.12 -6.10
N ASP A 5 8.72 -3.83 -4.98
CA ASP A 5 8.39 -3.22 -3.66
C ASP A 5 9.47 -2.27 -3.14
N ARG A 6 10.72 -2.52 -3.43
CA ARG A 6 11.88 -1.67 -3.07
C ARG A 6 11.89 -1.26 -1.61
N LEU A 7 11.69 -2.22 -0.72
CA LEU A 7 11.73 -1.99 0.73
C LEU A 7 13.16 -2.01 1.26
N CYS A 8 13.37 -1.28 2.36
CA CYS A 8 14.59 -1.45 3.17
C CYS A 8 14.50 -2.78 3.89
N SER A 9 15.28 -3.77 3.46
CA SER A 9 15.18 -5.15 3.89
C SER A 9 15.44 -5.36 5.39
N GLN A 10 16.23 -4.50 6.00
CA GLN A 10 16.60 -4.59 7.41
C GLN A 10 15.59 -3.91 8.35
N LEU A 11 14.69 -3.09 7.81
CA LEU A 11 13.68 -2.38 8.59
C LEU A 11 12.37 -3.18 8.63
N THR A 12 11.60 -2.98 9.69
CA THR A 12 10.25 -3.55 9.80
C THR A 12 9.30 -2.87 8.81
N ALA A 13 8.09 -3.44 8.65
CA ALA A 13 7.05 -2.82 7.83
C ALA A 13 6.72 -1.40 8.31
N VAL A 14 6.50 -1.22 9.60
CA VAL A 14 6.22 0.10 10.18
C VAL A 14 7.36 1.08 9.92
N GLN A 15 8.60 0.67 10.12
CA GLN A 15 9.77 1.51 9.86
C GLN A 15 9.90 1.89 8.38
N ASN A 16 9.58 0.98 7.47
CA ASN A 16 9.57 1.29 6.03
C ASN A 16 8.56 2.39 5.69
N VAL A 17 7.41 2.41 6.36
CA VAL A 17 6.41 3.47 6.18
C VAL A 17 6.85 4.77 6.85
N THR A 18 7.33 4.72 8.09
CA THR A 18 7.73 5.93 8.82
C THR A 18 8.93 6.63 8.20
N LEU A 19 9.75 5.90 7.45
CA LEU A 19 10.93 6.45 6.76
C LEU A 19 10.58 7.58 5.80
N VAL A 20 9.40 7.58 5.21
CA VAL A 20 8.96 8.59 4.22
C VAL A 20 8.14 9.72 4.83
N LEU A 21 7.97 9.71 6.16
CA LEU A 21 7.18 10.74 6.84
C LEU A 21 8.04 11.93 7.27
N PRO A 22 7.51 13.15 7.15
CA PRO A 22 8.19 14.33 7.68
C PRO A 22 8.05 14.41 9.21
N GLY A 23 9.07 14.92 9.87
CA GLY A 23 9.06 15.19 11.31
C GLY A 23 9.11 13.93 12.17
N SER A 24 8.45 13.97 13.34
CA SER A 24 8.43 12.85 14.28
C SER A 24 7.45 11.77 13.82
N ALA A 25 7.97 10.59 13.54
CA ALA A 25 7.17 9.44 13.11
C ALA A 25 6.26 8.88 14.21
N GLU A 26 6.57 9.15 15.48
CA GLU A 26 5.83 8.60 16.63
C GLU A 26 4.35 8.99 16.63
N GLN A 27 4.01 10.20 16.22
CA GLN A 27 2.62 10.66 16.19
C GLN A 27 1.75 9.88 15.20
N TYR A 28 2.34 9.24 14.18
CA TYR A 28 1.60 8.49 13.15
C TYR A 28 1.66 6.98 13.35
N LYS A 29 2.55 6.51 14.21
CA LYS A 29 2.87 5.09 14.36
C LYS A 29 1.65 4.24 14.70
N GLU A 30 0.82 4.69 15.64
CA GLU A 30 -0.38 3.97 16.05
C GLU A 30 -1.35 3.78 14.89
N GLN A 31 -1.59 4.83 14.10
CA GLN A 31 -2.48 4.76 12.95
C GLN A 31 -1.91 3.87 11.84
N ILE A 32 -0.62 3.93 11.61
CA ILE A 32 0.07 3.07 10.63
C ILE A 32 -0.11 1.59 11.02
N ILE A 33 0.05 1.27 12.30
CA ILE A 33 -0.17 -0.08 12.81
C ILE A 33 -1.62 -0.53 12.57
N LYS A 34 -2.59 0.33 12.83
CA LYS A 34 -4.00 0.05 12.55
C LYS A 34 -4.25 -0.20 11.07
N ASP A 35 -3.64 0.58 10.20
CA ASP A 35 -3.74 0.39 8.76
C ASP A 35 -3.18 -0.99 8.34
N PHE A 36 -2.03 -1.38 8.88
CA PHE A 36 -1.48 -2.73 8.64
C PHE A 36 -2.41 -3.83 9.13
N GLN A 37 -3.02 -3.65 10.30
CA GLN A 37 -3.98 -4.62 10.83
C GLN A 37 -5.20 -4.76 9.91
N GLN A 38 -5.70 -3.68 9.36
CA GLN A 38 -6.78 -3.72 8.36
C GLN A 38 -6.37 -4.50 7.11
N LEU A 39 -5.09 -4.48 6.76
CA LEU A 39 -4.54 -5.26 5.65
C LEU A 39 -4.17 -6.69 6.04
N GLY A 40 -4.57 -7.15 7.23
CA GLY A 40 -4.34 -8.51 7.67
C GLY A 40 -2.92 -8.81 8.14
N MET A 41 -2.13 -7.80 8.47
CA MET A 41 -0.79 -7.98 9.02
C MET A 41 -0.84 -7.96 10.54
N ASP A 42 -0.53 -9.08 11.16
CA ASP A 42 -0.56 -9.25 12.61
C ASP A 42 0.73 -8.74 13.29
N ALA A 43 0.72 -8.78 14.63
CA ALA A 43 1.87 -8.32 15.42
C ALA A 43 3.14 -9.11 15.11
N ALA A 44 3.03 -10.41 14.83
CA ALA A 44 4.19 -11.25 14.49
C ALA A 44 4.84 -10.78 13.17
N ALA A 45 4.04 -10.50 12.14
CA ALA A 45 4.53 -9.98 10.87
C ALA A 45 5.16 -8.60 11.05
N LEU A 46 4.55 -7.73 11.84
CA LEU A 46 5.04 -6.36 12.07
C LEU A 46 6.36 -6.32 12.87
N ALA A 47 6.69 -7.39 13.59
CA ALA A 47 7.95 -7.50 14.32
C ALA A 47 9.13 -7.95 13.45
N LEU A 48 8.87 -8.46 12.24
CA LEU A 48 9.90 -8.99 11.35
C LEU A 48 10.56 -7.90 10.50
N PRO A 49 11.86 -8.04 10.18
CA PRO A 49 12.45 -7.22 9.13
C PRO A 49 11.80 -7.55 7.77
N ALA A 50 11.74 -6.57 6.89
CA ALA A 50 11.07 -6.72 5.60
C ALA A 50 11.61 -7.90 4.78
N ALA A 51 12.90 -8.21 4.91
CA ALA A 51 13.50 -9.37 4.22
C ALA A 51 12.79 -10.70 4.55
N ARG A 52 12.17 -10.81 5.72
CA ARG A 52 11.50 -12.03 6.19
C ARG A 52 9.99 -12.03 5.97
N LEU A 53 9.44 -10.97 5.40
CA LEU A 53 8.03 -10.91 5.06
C LEU A 53 7.72 -11.76 3.82
N SER A 54 6.49 -12.25 3.72
CA SER A 54 6.00 -12.88 2.49
C SER A 54 5.91 -11.85 1.36
N GLY A 55 5.79 -12.31 0.11
CA GLY A 55 5.61 -11.42 -1.05
C GLY A 55 4.38 -10.53 -0.89
N GLY A 56 3.25 -11.08 -0.44
CA GLY A 56 2.03 -10.31 -0.19
C GLY A 56 2.18 -9.29 0.94
N GLN A 57 2.89 -9.65 2.01
CA GLN A 57 3.18 -8.73 3.11
C GLN A 57 4.09 -7.58 2.66
N LYS A 58 5.10 -7.88 1.85
CA LYS A 58 5.96 -6.84 1.25
C LYS A 58 5.15 -5.89 0.37
N ARG A 59 4.24 -6.43 -0.44
CA ARG A 59 3.39 -5.63 -1.32
C ARG A 59 2.49 -4.69 -0.54
N ARG A 60 1.87 -5.18 0.53
CA ARG A 60 1.05 -4.36 1.42
C ARG A 60 1.87 -3.27 2.12
N THR A 61 3.10 -3.57 2.49
CA THR A 61 4.02 -2.59 3.09
C THR A 61 4.36 -1.48 2.08
N ALA A 62 4.67 -1.83 0.85
CA ALA A 62 4.96 -0.86 -0.21
C ALA A 62 3.75 0.02 -0.51
N LEU A 63 2.55 -0.55 -0.52
CA LEU A 63 1.31 0.22 -0.69
C LEU A 63 1.13 1.24 0.43
N LEU A 64 1.23 0.82 1.69
CA LEU A 64 1.09 1.75 2.82
C LEU A 64 2.16 2.83 2.81
N ARG A 65 3.39 2.50 2.46
CA ARG A 65 4.45 3.51 2.33
C ARG A 65 4.06 4.58 1.31
N ALA A 66 3.50 4.18 0.18
CA ALA A 66 3.03 5.12 -0.83
C ALA A 66 1.86 5.98 -0.35
N LEU A 67 0.89 5.37 0.34
CA LEU A 67 -0.29 6.09 0.86
C LEU A 67 0.07 7.10 1.95
N TRP A 68 1.05 6.79 2.78
CA TRP A 68 1.49 7.66 3.88
C TRP A 68 2.50 8.72 3.45
N ALA A 69 3.14 8.57 2.30
CA ALA A 69 4.13 9.53 1.82
C ALA A 69 3.50 10.92 1.61
N ALA A 70 4.22 11.96 2.01
CA ALA A 70 3.82 13.33 1.74
C ALA A 70 4.03 13.63 0.25
N SER A 71 2.96 13.54 -0.52
CA SER A 71 2.99 13.75 -1.97
C SER A 71 1.71 14.42 -2.43
N ASP A 72 1.77 15.10 -3.58
CA ASP A 72 0.61 15.77 -4.16
C ASP A 72 -0.19 14.85 -5.09
N THR A 73 0.41 13.75 -5.52
CA THR A 73 -0.17 12.78 -6.46
C THR A 73 0.31 11.39 -6.10
N LEU A 74 -0.56 10.39 -6.30
CA LEU A 74 -0.21 8.99 -6.12
C LEU A 74 -0.08 8.31 -7.48
N LEU A 75 1.05 7.67 -7.71
CA LEU A 75 1.29 6.81 -8.87
C LEU A 75 1.47 5.38 -8.38
N LEU A 76 0.53 4.51 -8.72
CA LEU A 76 0.49 3.14 -8.23
C LEU A 76 0.53 2.17 -9.40
N ASP A 77 1.53 1.29 -9.41
CA ASP A 77 1.69 0.26 -10.45
C ASP A 77 1.43 -1.12 -9.83
N GLU A 78 0.35 -1.77 -10.25
CA GLU A 78 -0.11 -3.07 -9.75
C GLU A 78 -0.10 -3.17 -8.21
N PRO A 79 -0.77 -2.25 -7.49
CA PRO A 79 -0.65 -2.19 -6.03
C PRO A 79 -1.29 -3.36 -5.30
N PHE A 80 -2.17 -4.13 -5.96
CA PHE A 80 -2.98 -5.17 -5.33
C PHE A 80 -2.54 -6.59 -5.66
N THR A 81 -1.41 -6.75 -6.33
CA THR A 81 -0.93 -8.08 -6.75
C THR A 81 -0.78 -9.03 -5.57
N GLY A 82 -1.33 -10.24 -5.72
CA GLY A 82 -1.21 -11.30 -4.71
C GLY A 82 -2.11 -11.14 -3.49
N MET A 83 -3.06 -10.20 -3.51
CA MET A 83 -4.01 -10.04 -2.42
C MET A 83 -5.23 -10.95 -2.61
N ASP A 84 -5.66 -11.60 -1.53
CA ASP A 84 -6.93 -12.32 -1.51
C ASP A 84 -8.12 -11.33 -1.55
N PRO A 85 -9.36 -11.80 -1.80
CA PRO A 85 -10.51 -10.90 -1.94
C PRO A 85 -10.76 -9.99 -0.74
N ASP A 86 -10.59 -10.48 0.48
CA ASP A 86 -10.81 -9.69 1.69
C ASP A 86 -9.73 -8.61 1.86
N THR A 87 -8.47 -8.97 1.65
CA THR A 87 -7.35 -8.04 1.69
C THR A 87 -7.47 -7.00 0.58
N LEU A 88 -7.88 -7.40 -0.61
CA LEU A 88 -8.11 -6.49 -1.73
C LEU A 88 -9.19 -5.45 -1.39
N ALA A 89 -10.31 -5.88 -0.82
CA ALA A 89 -11.38 -4.97 -0.42
C ALA A 89 -10.90 -3.98 0.65
N ALA A 90 -10.15 -4.44 1.65
CA ALA A 90 -9.57 -3.59 2.68
C ALA A 90 -8.56 -2.60 2.10
N ALA A 91 -7.71 -3.05 1.18
CA ALA A 91 -6.71 -2.20 0.53
C ALA A 91 -7.37 -1.11 -0.34
N ALA A 92 -8.41 -1.45 -1.08
CA ALA A 92 -9.16 -0.49 -1.88
C ALA A 92 -9.83 0.57 -1.01
N ALA A 93 -10.44 0.16 0.11
CA ALA A 93 -11.05 1.08 1.07
C ALA A 93 -10.01 2.01 1.69
N LEU A 94 -8.86 1.46 2.07
CA LEU A 94 -7.77 2.23 2.68
C LEU A 94 -7.16 3.23 1.68
N LEU A 95 -6.97 2.82 0.44
CA LEU A 95 -6.52 3.72 -0.63
C LEU A 95 -7.49 4.90 -0.80
N ARG A 96 -8.78 4.64 -0.80
CA ARG A 96 -9.82 5.66 -0.90
C ARG A 96 -9.76 6.65 0.26
N GLU A 97 -9.59 6.15 1.48
CA GLU A 97 -9.51 6.94 2.69
C GLU A 97 -8.22 7.78 2.74
N ARG A 98 -7.07 7.15 2.49
CA ARG A 98 -5.76 7.80 2.64
C ARG A 98 -5.42 8.77 1.51
N ARG A 99 -5.97 8.56 0.32
CA ARG A 99 -5.72 9.50 -0.78
C ARG A 99 -6.28 10.89 -0.50
N GLY A 100 -7.35 11.00 0.28
CA GLY A 100 -8.05 12.26 0.46
C GLY A 100 -8.52 12.81 -0.89
N GLU A 101 -8.06 14.00 -1.26
CA GLU A 101 -8.36 14.65 -2.54
C GLU A 101 -7.22 14.55 -3.56
N LYS A 102 -6.16 13.81 -3.25
CA LYS A 102 -5.03 13.66 -4.17
C LYS A 102 -5.45 12.93 -5.44
N PRO A 103 -5.01 13.41 -6.61
CA PRO A 103 -5.16 12.62 -7.83
C PRO A 103 -4.39 11.30 -7.72
N VAL A 104 -4.97 10.24 -8.24
CA VAL A 104 -4.37 8.91 -8.27
C VAL A 104 -4.36 8.40 -9.70
N LEU A 105 -3.19 8.00 -10.17
CA LEU A 105 -3.04 7.23 -11.39
C LEU A 105 -2.62 5.82 -11.00
N LEU A 106 -3.49 4.86 -11.32
CA LEU A 106 -3.31 3.46 -10.93
C LEU A 106 -3.33 2.58 -12.18
N ALA A 107 -2.26 1.82 -12.37
CA ALA A 107 -2.18 0.82 -13.42
C ALA A 107 -2.45 -0.55 -12.82
N THR A 108 -3.42 -1.27 -13.35
CA THR A 108 -3.77 -2.63 -12.93
C THR A 108 -4.50 -3.38 -14.02
N HIS A 109 -4.38 -4.71 -14.03
CA HIS A 109 -5.23 -5.60 -14.81
C HIS A 109 -6.20 -6.39 -13.93
N ASP A 110 -6.27 -6.08 -12.64
CA ASP A 110 -7.19 -6.72 -11.70
C ASP A 110 -8.59 -6.12 -11.83
N ARG A 111 -9.49 -6.87 -12.46
CA ARG A 111 -10.87 -6.43 -12.72
C ARG A 111 -11.68 -6.20 -11.45
N GLU A 112 -11.41 -6.97 -10.40
CA GLU A 112 -12.09 -6.80 -9.12
C GLU A 112 -11.66 -5.51 -8.42
N ALA A 113 -10.37 -5.17 -8.49
CA ALA A 113 -9.88 -3.89 -7.99
C ALA A 113 -10.53 -2.71 -8.72
N ILE A 114 -10.65 -2.80 -10.05
CA ILE A 114 -11.31 -1.78 -10.87
C ILE A 114 -12.76 -1.61 -10.43
N ARG A 115 -13.46 -2.73 -10.23
CA ARG A 115 -14.86 -2.71 -9.78
C ARG A 115 -15.01 -2.08 -8.41
N LEU A 116 -14.16 -2.47 -7.46
CA LEU A 116 -14.21 -1.97 -6.08
C LEU A 116 -13.92 -0.47 -5.99
N LEU A 117 -12.98 0.03 -6.77
CA LEU A 117 -12.64 1.45 -6.78
C LEU A 117 -13.71 2.29 -7.47
N GLY A 118 -14.32 1.80 -8.54
CA GLY A 118 -15.35 2.52 -9.27
C GLY A 118 -14.85 3.81 -9.92
N TRP A 119 -13.55 3.92 -10.17
CA TRP A 119 -12.95 5.10 -10.79
C TRP A 119 -13.01 5.02 -12.32
N PRO A 120 -12.89 6.18 -13.02
CA PRO A 120 -12.79 6.18 -14.47
C PRO A 120 -11.62 5.31 -14.95
N VAL A 121 -11.87 4.53 -16.01
CA VAL A 121 -10.90 3.57 -16.56
C VAL A 121 -10.51 3.97 -17.96
N VAL A 122 -9.22 3.91 -18.24
CA VAL A 122 -8.68 4.01 -19.59
C VAL A 122 -8.05 2.65 -19.93
N GLU A 123 -8.57 1.99 -20.93
CA GLU A 123 -7.99 0.75 -21.42
C GLU A 123 -6.85 1.04 -22.39
N LEU A 124 -5.71 0.40 -22.17
CA LEU A 124 -4.56 0.50 -23.05
C LEU A 124 -4.57 -0.69 -23.99
N GLU A 125 -4.60 -0.41 -25.28
CA GLU A 125 -4.47 -1.45 -26.31
C GLU A 125 -2.99 -1.77 -26.52
N ASN A 126 -2.70 -3.06 -26.68
CA ASN A 126 -1.37 -3.47 -27.10
C ASN A 126 -1.16 -3.07 -28.56
N ALA A 127 -0.12 -2.28 -28.76
CA ALA A 127 0.26 -1.88 -30.11
C ALA A 127 0.86 -3.07 -30.89
#